data_45002989bf2d1a0a5c2c49b228a3f4fa
#
_entry.id   45002989bf2d1a0a5c2c49b228a3f4fa
#
_cell.length_a   1.000
_cell.length_b   1.000
_cell.length_c   1.000
_cell.angle_alpha   90.00
_cell.angle_beta   90.00
_cell.angle_gamma   90.00
#
_symmetry.space_group_name_H-M   'P 1'
#
loop_
_entity.id
_entity.type
_entity.pdbx_description
1 polymer ?
#
loop_
_entity_poly.entity_id
_entity_poly.type
_entity_poly.pdbx_seq_one_letter_code
_entity_poly.pdbx_strand_id
1 'polypeptide(L)'
;MLKKIAQTGLLVLLFSSSFLLKAEPAAVGYETISPAQPTQNPDKIEIIEFFWYGCPHCYSFEPLLEEWVKKLPKNVEFIRQPAVFNELWSKHAKAYYTAEALGVVDKVHADLFDAVQNKKESLDTEEALAKFFVAHGVTESQFHEAFNSFVVDAKMRQSPLMATRYGITGVPAVIINGKYKTNGPLAGSHEKMIEVMNLLIKQENSKK
;
A
#
# COMPACT_ATOMS: atom_id res chain seq x y z
N MET A 1 -27.65 79.50 -29.57
CA MET A 1 -26.29 78.95 -29.48
C MET A 1 -26.38 77.61 -28.82
N LEU A 2 -26.43 76.50 -29.59
CA LEU A 2 -26.50 75.14 -29.04
C LEU A 2 -25.08 74.54 -28.97
N LYS A 3 -24.61 74.19 -27.78
CA LYS A 3 -23.37 73.45 -27.59
C LYS A 3 -23.69 71.92 -27.73
N LYS A 4 -23.12 71.29 -28.73
CA LYS A 4 -23.14 69.83 -28.88
C LYS A 4 -22.13 69.19 -27.93
N ILE A 5 -22.59 68.33 -27.04
CA ILE A 5 -21.75 67.54 -26.19
C ILE A 5 -21.56 66.20 -26.91
N ALA A 6 -20.30 65.88 -27.31
CA ALA A 6 -19.93 64.62 -27.89
C ALA A 6 -19.69 63.63 -26.75
N GLN A 7 -20.52 62.58 -26.67
CA GLN A 7 -20.32 61.44 -25.78
C GLN A 7 -19.39 60.40 -26.47
N THR A 8 -18.16 60.31 -25.99
CA THR A 8 -17.21 59.28 -26.42
C THR A 8 -17.49 57.99 -25.59
N GLY A 9 -18.14 57.04 -26.20
CA GLY A 9 -18.39 55.71 -25.58
C GLY A 9 -17.10 54.90 -25.56
N LEU A 10 -16.58 54.59 -24.37
CA LEU A 10 -15.47 53.67 -24.13
C LEU A 10 -15.99 52.22 -24.12
N LEU A 11 -15.74 51.49 -25.21
CA LEU A 11 -16.08 50.09 -25.35
C LEU A 11 -15.05 49.25 -24.62
N VAL A 12 -15.36 48.79 -23.39
CA VAL A 12 -14.51 47.84 -22.63
C VAL A 12 -14.77 46.46 -23.14
N LEU A 13 -13.85 45.90 -23.93
CA LEU A 13 -13.83 44.51 -24.34
C LEU A 13 -13.32 43.62 -23.17
N LEU A 14 -14.26 43.01 -22.46
CA LEU A 14 -13.97 41.95 -21.47
C LEU A 14 -13.49 40.68 -22.20
N PHE A 15 -12.18 40.48 -22.24
CA PHE A 15 -11.58 39.21 -22.65
C PHE A 15 -11.84 38.19 -21.54
N SER A 16 -12.91 37.40 -21.65
CA SER A 16 -13.13 36.23 -20.83
C SER A 16 -12.15 35.10 -21.27
N SER A 17 -11.00 35.06 -20.59
CA SER A 17 -10.08 33.94 -20.73
C SER A 17 -10.73 32.71 -20.10
N SER A 18 -11.39 31.88 -20.92
CA SER A 18 -11.86 30.55 -20.51
C SER A 18 -10.65 29.67 -20.23
N PHE A 19 -10.28 29.53 -18.97
CA PHE A 19 -9.38 28.46 -18.53
C PHE A 19 -10.11 27.13 -18.77
N LEU A 20 -9.82 26.47 -19.89
CA LEU A 20 -10.14 25.08 -20.10
C LEU A 20 -9.33 24.28 -19.09
N LEU A 21 -9.95 23.92 -17.95
CA LEU A 21 -9.45 22.83 -17.12
C LEU A 21 -9.43 21.58 -18.00
N LYS A 22 -8.24 21.22 -18.45
CA LYS A 22 -8.00 19.93 -19.10
C LYS A 22 -8.20 18.89 -18.00
N ALA A 23 -9.37 18.24 -17.94
CA ALA A 23 -9.56 17.07 -17.13
C ALA A 23 -8.55 16.04 -17.61
N GLU A 24 -7.55 15.72 -16.78
CA GLU A 24 -6.71 14.57 -17.02
C GLU A 24 -7.63 13.34 -17.16
N PRO A 25 -7.45 12.50 -18.18
CA PRO A 25 -8.21 11.27 -18.27
C PRO A 25 -8.01 10.52 -16.95
N ALA A 26 -9.11 10.13 -16.32
CA ALA A 26 -9.09 9.36 -15.07
C ALA A 26 -8.07 8.24 -15.25
N ALA A 27 -7.01 8.24 -14.45
CA ALA A 27 -5.93 7.30 -14.55
C ALA A 27 -6.50 5.90 -14.36
N VAL A 28 -6.57 5.12 -15.45
CA VAL A 28 -7.20 3.80 -15.45
C VAL A 28 -6.39 2.91 -14.52
N GLY A 29 -6.96 2.55 -13.38
CA GLY A 29 -6.42 1.55 -12.48
C GLY A 29 -5.57 2.06 -11.31
N TYR A 30 -5.31 3.37 -11.17
CA TYR A 30 -4.55 3.94 -10.04
C TYR A 30 -4.94 5.39 -9.74
N GLU A 31 -4.56 5.85 -8.54
CA GLU A 31 -4.65 7.26 -8.09
C GLU A 31 -3.24 7.83 -7.87
N THR A 32 -3.08 9.13 -8.11
CA THR A 32 -1.84 9.86 -7.77
C THR A 32 -1.89 10.34 -6.32
N ILE A 33 -0.81 10.11 -5.58
CA ILE A 33 -0.62 10.60 -4.21
C ILE A 33 -0.01 11.99 -4.27
N SER A 34 -0.68 12.97 -3.70
CA SER A 34 -0.20 14.35 -3.67
C SER A 34 -0.28 14.92 -2.24
N PRO A 35 0.83 15.44 -1.69
CA PRO A 35 2.19 15.39 -2.25
C PRO A 35 2.76 13.95 -2.27
N ALA A 36 3.67 13.68 -3.19
CA ALA A 36 4.39 12.39 -3.22
C ALA A 36 5.14 12.17 -1.90
N GLN A 37 5.13 10.93 -1.42
CA GLN A 37 5.78 10.57 -0.16
C GLN A 37 7.21 10.10 -0.40
N PRO A 38 8.14 10.37 0.52
CA PRO A 38 9.51 9.87 0.41
C PRO A 38 9.54 8.35 0.53
N THR A 39 10.43 7.73 -0.25
CA THR A 39 10.75 6.31 -0.19
C THR A 39 11.87 6.04 0.82
N GLN A 40 11.98 4.80 1.30
CA GLN A 40 13.06 4.41 2.22
C GLN A 40 14.42 4.37 1.51
N ASN A 41 14.43 3.95 0.24
CA ASN A 41 15.62 3.91 -0.59
C ASN A 41 15.39 4.67 -1.90
N PRO A 42 15.94 5.88 -2.07
CA PRO A 42 15.73 6.69 -3.28
C PRO A 42 16.36 6.09 -4.55
N ASP A 43 17.32 5.16 -4.40
CA ASP A 43 17.98 4.51 -5.53
C ASP A 43 17.16 3.39 -6.15
N LYS A 44 16.12 2.93 -5.44
CA LYS A 44 15.20 1.89 -5.89
C LYS A 44 13.81 2.45 -6.18
N ILE A 45 13.01 1.67 -6.89
CA ILE A 45 11.57 1.88 -7.00
C ILE A 45 10.92 1.06 -5.89
N GLU A 46 10.33 1.74 -4.93
CA GLU A 46 9.69 1.12 -3.77
C GLU A 46 8.25 0.70 -4.11
N ILE A 47 7.91 -0.53 -3.82
CA ILE A 47 6.54 -1.06 -3.91
C ILE A 47 6.13 -1.49 -2.52
N ILE A 48 5.05 -0.90 -1.99
CA ILE A 48 4.52 -1.25 -0.65
C ILE A 48 3.14 -1.87 -0.83
N GLU A 49 3.00 -3.13 -0.42
CA GLU A 49 1.70 -3.77 -0.28
C GLU A 49 1.13 -3.55 1.11
N PHE A 50 -0.07 -2.99 1.19
CA PHE A 50 -0.87 -3.00 2.42
C PHE A 50 -1.81 -4.21 2.41
N PHE A 51 -1.73 -5.03 3.45
CA PHE A 51 -2.47 -6.28 3.56
C PHE A 51 -2.99 -6.55 4.98
N TRP A 52 -3.83 -7.56 5.12
CA TRP A 52 -4.26 -8.12 6.39
C TRP A 52 -4.56 -9.61 6.25
N TYR A 53 -4.07 -10.45 7.16
CA TYR A 53 -4.32 -11.91 7.10
C TYR A 53 -5.79 -12.30 7.14
N GLY A 54 -6.65 -11.50 7.78
CA GLY A 54 -8.10 -11.70 7.79
C GLY A 54 -8.83 -11.24 6.53
N CYS A 55 -8.14 -10.71 5.50
CA CYS A 55 -8.75 -10.21 4.28
C CYS A 55 -8.80 -11.29 3.19
N PRO A 56 -10.01 -11.76 2.76
CA PRO A 56 -10.12 -12.76 1.69
C PRO A 56 -9.53 -12.30 0.35
N HIS A 57 -9.62 -11.01 0.05
CA HIS A 57 -9.07 -10.46 -1.19
C HIS A 57 -7.53 -10.42 -1.17
N CYS A 58 -6.90 -10.18 -0.01
CA CYS A 58 -5.45 -10.30 0.14
C CYS A 58 -5.03 -11.77 -0.05
N TYR A 59 -5.72 -12.70 0.60
CA TYR A 59 -5.47 -14.13 0.45
C TYR A 59 -5.57 -14.61 -1.00
N SER A 60 -6.58 -14.17 -1.75
CA SER A 60 -6.72 -14.53 -3.16
C SER A 60 -5.72 -13.81 -4.09
N PHE A 61 -5.17 -12.67 -3.68
CA PHE A 61 -4.15 -11.94 -4.41
C PHE A 61 -2.73 -12.51 -4.19
N GLU A 62 -2.47 -13.07 -3.01
CA GLU A 62 -1.14 -13.51 -2.56
C GLU A 62 -0.41 -14.44 -3.54
N PRO A 63 -1.03 -15.51 -4.11
CA PRO A 63 -0.31 -16.39 -5.03
C PRO A 63 0.19 -15.68 -6.29
N LEU A 64 -0.61 -14.75 -6.83
CA LEU A 64 -0.25 -13.96 -8.00
C LEU A 64 0.85 -12.95 -7.68
N LEU A 65 0.75 -12.32 -6.50
CA LEU A 65 1.71 -11.34 -6.02
C LEU A 65 3.07 -11.99 -5.74
N GLU A 66 3.11 -13.14 -5.09
CA GLU A 66 4.34 -13.91 -4.83
C GLU A 66 5.08 -14.27 -6.13
N GLU A 67 4.35 -14.78 -7.13
CA GLU A 67 4.93 -15.10 -8.43
C GLU A 67 5.46 -13.86 -9.16
N TRP A 68 4.84 -12.71 -8.96
CA TRP A 68 5.29 -11.45 -9.50
C TRP A 68 6.53 -10.93 -8.76
N VAL A 69 6.56 -10.99 -7.43
CA VAL A 69 7.69 -10.55 -6.59
C VAL A 69 8.97 -11.29 -6.95
N LYS A 70 8.90 -12.61 -7.20
CA LYS A 70 10.06 -13.43 -7.62
C LYS A 70 10.70 -12.96 -8.92
N LYS A 71 9.97 -12.22 -9.76
CA LYS A 71 10.42 -11.75 -11.08
C LYS A 71 10.85 -10.27 -11.09
N LEU A 72 10.84 -9.62 -9.94
CA LEU A 72 11.20 -8.20 -9.84
C LEU A 72 12.66 -7.95 -10.22
N PRO A 73 12.93 -6.86 -10.96
CA PRO A 73 14.30 -6.47 -11.25
C PRO A 73 15.00 -5.92 -9.99
N LYS A 74 16.33 -5.97 -9.97
CA LYS A 74 17.15 -5.60 -8.79
C LYS A 74 16.96 -4.16 -8.29
N ASN A 75 16.52 -3.27 -9.14
CA ASN A 75 16.26 -1.86 -8.82
C ASN A 75 14.83 -1.60 -8.31
N VAL A 76 14.03 -2.65 -8.10
CA VAL A 76 12.71 -2.59 -7.45
C VAL A 76 12.81 -3.27 -6.09
N GLU A 77 12.25 -2.63 -5.08
CA GLU A 77 12.16 -3.15 -3.71
C GLU A 77 10.69 -3.35 -3.34
N PHE A 78 10.38 -4.55 -2.89
CA PHE A 78 9.03 -4.90 -2.44
C PHE A 78 8.97 -5.00 -0.92
N ILE A 79 7.98 -4.34 -0.33
CA ILE A 79 7.77 -4.25 1.12
C ILE A 79 6.34 -4.64 1.43
N ARG A 80 6.15 -5.59 2.34
CA ARG A 80 4.85 -5.88 2.94
C ARG A 80 4.61 -5.00 4.15
N GLN A 81 3.47 -4.35 4.18
CA GLN A 81 3.05 -3.44 5.24
C GLN A 81 1.69 -3.91 5.78
N PRO A 82 1.64 -4.62 6.91
CA PRO A 82 0.36 -4.96 7.51
C PRO A 82 -0.41 -3.69 7.85
N ALA A 83 -1.68 -3.62 7.45
CA ALA A 83 -2.57 -2.52 7.84
C ALA A 83 -3.16 -2.78 9.24
N VAL A 84 -3.36 -1.70 10.01
CA VAL A 84 -3.93 -1.77 11.36
C VAL A 84 -5.08 -0.79 11.47
N PHE A 85 -6.33 -1.30 11.39
CA PHE A 85 -7.55 -0.50 11.54
C PHE A 85 -8.34 -0.77 12.81
N ASN A 86 -8.07 -1.90 13.48
CA ASN A 86 -8.68 -2.27 14.75
C ASN A 86 -7.78 -3.26 15.52
N GLU A 87 -8.25 -3.73 16.67
CA GLU A 87 -7.49 -4.60 17.55
C GLU A 87 -7.13 -5.96 16.90
N LEU A 88 -8.07 -6.59 16.18
CA LEU A 88 -7.80 -7.87 15.49
C LEU A 88 -6.71 -7.71 14.42
N TRP A 89 -6.77 -6.63 13.64
CA TRP A 89 -5.73 -6.33 12.65
C TRP A 89 -4.38 -6.10 13.31
N SER A 90 -4.38 -5.46 14.48
CA SER A 90 -3.17 -5.23 15.28
C SER A 90 -2.49 -6.56 15.68
N LYS A 91 -3.25 -7.55 16.11
CA LYS A 91 -2.72 -8.88 16.47
C LYS A 91 -2.07 -9.57 15.28
N HIS A 92 -2.73 -9.56 14.13
CA HIS A 92 -2.19 -10.10 12.89
C HIS A 92 -0.97 -9.33 12.37
N ALA A 93 -0.96 -8.00 12.49
CA ALA A 93 0.20 -7.19 12.14
C ALA A 93 1.40 -7.51 13.05
N LYS A 94 1.16 -7.70 14.34
CA LYS A 94 2.22 -8.08 15.29
C LYS A 94 2.81 -9.46 14.95
N ALA A 95 1.97 -10.41 14.52
CA ALA A 95 2.44 -11.71 14.03
C ALA A 95 3.37 -11.57 12.81
N TYR A 96 3.01 -10.73 11.83
CA TYR A 96 3.87 -10.46 10.68
C TYR A 96 5.21 -9.85 11.10
N TYR A 97 5.21 -8.81 11.93
CA TYR A 97 6.45 -8.17 12.38
C TYR A 97 7.31 -9.07 13.27
N THR A 98 6.68 -10.01 14.00
CA THR A 98 7.41 -11.06 14.72
C THR A 98 8.11 -12.01 13.75
N ALA A 99 7.41 -12.44 12.69
CA ALA A 99 8.00 -13.27 11.63
C ALA A 99 9.17 -12.55 10.93
N GLU A 100 9.03 -11.25 10.68
CA GLU A 100 10.07 -10.41 10.09
C GLU A 100 11.28 -10.27 11.02
N ALA A 101 11.08 -10.01 12.31
CA ALA A 101 12.15 -9.92 13.30
C ALA A 101 12.91 -11.25 13.47
N LEU A 102 12.23 -12.37 13.28
CA LEU A 102 12.82 -13.72 13.32
C LEU A 102 13.42 -14.16 11.97
N GLY A 103 13.21 -13.40 10.88
CA GLY A 103 13.67 -13.78 9.54
C GLY A 103 12.96 -15.02 8.97
N VAL A 104 11.71 -15.25 9.36
CA VAL A 104 10.94 -16.45 8.97
C VAL A 104 9.69 -16.13 8.14
N VAL A 105 9.56 -14.89 7.62
CA VAL A 105 8.40 -14.48 6.82
C VAL A 105 8.12 -15.48 5.70
N ASP A 106 9.12 -15.83 4.91
CA ASP A 106 8.97 -16.76 3.78
C ASP A 106 8.47 -18.17 4.18
N LYS A 107 8.65 -18.54 5.46
CA LYS A 107 8.19 -19.85 5.98
C LYS A 107 6.77 -19.81 6.50
N VAL A 108 6.31 -18.66 7.00
CA VAL A 108 5.07 -18.59 7.76
C VAL A 108 3.98 -17.74 7.10
N HIS A 109 4.33 -16.87 6.17
CA HIS A 109 3.39 -15.88 5.62
C HIS A 109 2.20 -16.51 4.90
N ALA A 110 2.47 -17.41 3.96
CA ALA A 110 1.40 -18.13 3.24
C ALA A 110 0.57 -19.01 4.18
N ASP A 111 1.23 -19.67 5.13
CA ASP A 111 0.56 -20.55 6.10
C ASP A 111 -0.27 -19.77 7.13
N LEU A 112 0.13 -18.54 7.50
CA LEU A 112 -0.69 -17.62 8.31
C LEU A 112 -1.97 -17.22 7.57
N PHE A 113 -1.86 -16.89 6.28
CA PHE A 113 -3.03 -16.65 5.45
C PHE A 113 -3.94 -17.87 5.39
N ASP A 114 -3.39 -19.06 5.12
CA ASP A 114 -4.17 -20.30 5.02
C ASP A 114 -4.84 -20.67 6.35
N ALA A 115 -4.12 -20.55 7.47
CA ALA A 115 -4.66 -20.79 8.79
C ALA A 115 -5.88 -19.92 9.08
N VAL A 116 -5.77 -18.60 8.82
CA VAL A 116 -6.87 -17.66 9.08
C VAL A 116 -8.00 -17.81 8.06
N GLN A 117 -7.69 -17.92 6.75
CA GLN A 117 -8.69 -17.86 5.69
C GLN A 117 -9.37 -19.20 5.40
N ASN A 118 -8.60 -20.28 5.38
CA ASN A 118 -9.05 -21.61 4.98
C ASN A 118 -9.40 -22.48 6.19
N LYS A 119 -8.47 -22.61 7.14
CA LYS A 119 -8.65 -23.44 8.34
C LYS A 119 -9.49 -22.77 9.40
N LYS A 120 -9.74 -21.45 9.28
CA LYS A 120 -10.51 -20.64 10.23
C LYS A 120 -9.95 -20.71 11.66
N GLU A 121 -8.63 -20.79 11.76
CA GLU A 121 -7.95 -20.78 13.05
C GLU A 121 -8.04 -19.38 13.69
N SER A 122 -8.35 -19.33 14.98
CA SER A 122 -8.36 -18.09 15.76
C SER A 122 -6.92 -17.76 16.19
N LEU A 123 -6.19 -17.02 15.33
CA LEU A 123 -4.83 -16.56 15.60
C LEU A 123 -4.83 -15.13 16.17
N ASP A 124 -5.66 -14.90 17.17
CA ASP A 124 -5.96 -13.59 17.76
C ASP A 124 -5.43 -13.41 19.21
N THR A 125 -4.70 -14.41 19.71
CA THR A 125 -3.99 -14.33 21.01
C THR A 125 -2.50 -14.64 20.83
N GLU A 126 -1.68 -14.17 21.78
CA GLU A 126 -0.25 -14.45 21.80
C GLU A 126 0.02 -15.95 21.89
N GLU A 127 -0.75 -16.68 22.70
CA GLU A 127 -0.59 -18.14 22.88
C GLU A 127 -0.93 -18.93 21.61
N ALA A 128 -1.98 -18.52 20.87
CA ALA A 128 -2.35 -19.15 19.61
C ALA A 128 -1.27 -18.92 18.55
N LEU A 129 -0.75 -17.68 18.48
CA LEU A 129 0.36 -17.32 17.59
C LEU A 129 1.64 -18.06 17.98
N ALA A 130 1.99 -18.17 19.27
CA ALA A 130 3.15 -18.94 19.73
C ALA A 130 3.08 -20.39 19.26
N LYS A 131 1.94 -21.05 19.44
CA LYS A 131 1.72 -22.43 18.97
C LYS A 131 1.88 -22.55 17.45
N PHE A 132 1.34 -21.59 16.71
CA PHE A 132 1.49 -21.55 15.26
C PHE A 132 2.98 -21.45 14.86
N PHE A 133 3.72 -20.51 15.44
CA PHE A 133 5.15 -20.33 15.14
C PHE A 133 6.00 -21.53 15.55
N VAL A 134 5.68 -22.18 16.69
CA VAL A 134 6.36 -23.41 17.13
C VAL A 134 6.16 -24.53 16.13
N ALA A 135 4.96 -24.69 15.59
CA ALA A 135 4.68 -25.68 14.53
C ALA A 135 5.49 -25.41 13.24
N HIS A 136 5.98 -24.17 13.05
CA HIS A 136 6.82 -23.74 11.91
C HIS A 136 8.31 -23.66 12.24
N GLY A 137 8.75 -24.27 13.35
CA GLY A 137 10.15 -24.43 13.69
C GLY A 137 10.80 -23.28 14.46
N VAL A 138 10.00 -22.36 14.99
CA VAL A 138 10.44 -21.32 15.94
C VAL A 138 10.29 -21.86 17.34
N THR A 139 11.28 -21.66 18.23
CA THR A 139 11.07 -22.04 19.64
C THR A 139 10.14 -21.06 20.34
N GLU A 140 9.42 -21.52 21.36
CA GLU A 140 8.51 -20.67 22.16
C GLU A 140 9.25 -19.47 22.76
N SER A 141 10.47 -19.67 23.27
CA SER A 141 11.31 -18.58 23.79
C SER A 141 11.65 -17.55 22.71
N GLN A 142 12.07 -17.97 21.51
CA GLN A 142 12.36 -17.07 20.39
C GLN A 142 11.11 -16.27 19.98
N PHE A 143 9.96 -16.93 19.94
CA PHE A 143 8.71 -16.25 19.62
C PHE A 143 8.39 -15.15 20.62
N HIS A 144 8.34 -15.46 21.93
CA HIS A 144 8.01 -14.48 22.96
C HIS A 144 9.02 -13.33 23.06
N GLU A 145 10.30 -13.63 22.89
CA GLU A 145 11.35 -12.61 22.84
C GLU A 145 11.17 -11.64 21.66
N ALA A 146 10.92 -12.17 20.47
CA ALA A 146 10.70 -11.35 19.29
C ALA A 146 9.35 -10.59 19.36
N PHE A 147 8.28 -11.28 19.74
CA PHE A 147 6.92 -10.72 19.83
C PHE A 147 6.84 -9.54 20.81
N ASN A 148 7.60 -9.56 21.90
CA ASN A 148 7.65 -8.51 22.92
C ASN A 148 8.88 -7.59 22.76
N SER A 149 9.58 -7.64 21.60
CA SER A 149 10.74 -6.82 21.36
C SER A 149 10.39 -5.36 21.03
N PHE A 150 11.31 -4.46 21.37
CA PHE A 150 11.20 -3.04 21.00
C PHE A 150 11.06 -2.83 19.47
N VAL A 151 11.71 -3.67 18.66
CA VAL A 151 11.66 -3.59 17.19
C VAL A 151 10.25 -3.83 16.68
N VAL A 152 9.59 -4.91 17.15
CA VAL A 152 8.20 -5.22 16.81
C VAL A 152 7.26 -4.11 17.29
N ASP A 153 7.43 -3.63 18.51
CA ASP A 153 6.62 -2.53 19.04
C ASP A 153 6.80 -1.22 18.26
N ALA A 154 8.00 -0.91 17.81
CA ALA A 154 8.26 0.27 16.98
C ALA A 154 7.52 0.17 15.63
N LYS A 155 7.58 -1.00 14.96
CA LYS A 155 6.86 -1.25 13.70
C LYS A 155 5.35 -1.21 13.88
N MET A 156 4.84 -1.75 14.98
CA MET A 156 3.42 -1.69 15.33
C MET A 156 2.93 -0.24 15.47
N ARG A 157 3.69 0.64 16.10
CA ARG A 157 3.35 2.07 16.20
C ARG A 157 3.42 2.79 14.85
N GLN A 158 4.32 2.37 13.96
CA GLN A 158 4.49 2.97 12.64
C GLN A 158 3.37 2.57 11.66
N SER A 159 2.83 1.36 11.77
CA SER A 159 1.87 0.81 10.82
C SER A 159 0.63 1.70 10.57
N PRO A 160 -0.11 2.18 11.58
CA PRO A 160 -1.26 3.06 11.35
C PRO A 160 -0.85 4.42 10.77
N LEU A 161 0.35 4.92 11.08
CA LEU A 161 0.88 6.15 10.50
C LEU A 161 1.16 5.98 9.00
N MET A 162 1.67 4.83 8.59
CA MET A 162 1.88 4.50 7.18
C MET A 162 0.54 4.41 6.43
N ALA A 163 -0.46 3.74 6.99
CA ALA A 163 -1.79 3.67 6.40
C ALA A 163 -2.41 5.08 6.22
N THR A 164 -2.29 5.95 7.22
CA THR A 164 -2.75 7.33 7.15
C THR A 164 -1.99 8.14 6.10
N ARG A 165 -0.66 8.02 6.06
CA ARG A 165 0.22 8.72 5.10
C ARG A 165 -0.17 8.47 3.66
N TYR A 166 -0.52 7.24 3.33
CA TYR A 166 -0.89 6.83 1.97
C TYR A 166 -2.41 6.84 1.72
N GLY A 167 -3.22 7.29 2.67
CA GLY A 167 -4.67 7.31 2.54
C GLY A 167 -5.26 5.93 2.29
N ILE A 168 -4.76 4.91 3.02
CA ILE A 168 -5.22 3.53 2.91
C ILE A 168 -6.52 3.38 3.70
N THR A 169 -7.59 3.01 3.01
CA THR A 169 -8.93 2.79 3.58
C THR A 169 -9.40 1.35 3.45
N GLY A 170 -8.63 0.50 2.78
CA GLY A 170 -8.92 -0.91 2.57
C GLY A 170 -7.72 -1.65 1.99
N VAL A 171 -7.78 -2.98 2.03
CA VAL A 171 -6.72 -3.87 1.54
C VAL A 171 -7.31 -4.96 0.63
N PRO A 172 -6.53 -5.52 -0.34
CA PRO A 172 -5.17 -5.13 -0.64
C PRO A 172 -5.08 -3.75 -1.30
N ALA A 173 -4.02 -3.00 -1.00
CA ALA A 173 -3.67 -1.77 -1.68
C ALA A 173 -2.17 -1.73 -1.90
N VAL A 174 -1.74 -1.23 -3.05
CA VAL A 174 -0.32 -1.18 -3.40
C VAL A 174 0.08 0.26 -3.70
N ILE A 175 1.18 0.69 -3.08
CA ILE A 175 1.82 1.98 -3.32
C ILE A 175 3.03 1.78 -4.19
N ILE A 176 3.19 2.61 -5.21
CA ILE A 176 4.31 2.58 -6.12
C ILE A 176 5.10 3.87 -5.98
N ASN A 177 6.34 3.74 -5.54
CA ASN A 177 7.35 4.79 -5.43
C ASN A 177 6.87 6.03 -4.66
N GLY A 178 6.01 5.85 -3.65
CA GLY A 178 5.42 6.94 -2.86
C GLY A 178 4.49 7.89 -3.62
N LYS A 179 4.22 7.60 -4.91
CA LYS A 179 3.53 8.51 -5.85
C LYS A 179 2.17 8.01 -6.32
N TYR A 180 1.98 6.71 -6.38
CA TYR A 180 0.77 6.12 -6.94
C TYR A 180 0.20 5.06 -6.02
N LYS A 181 -1.13 4.95 -6.01
CA LYS A 181 -1.88 3.94 -5.27
C LYS A 181 -2.78 3.17 -6.22
N THR A 182 -2.74 1.84 -6.17
CA THR A 182 -3.70 0.96 -6.84
C THR A 182 -4.33 -0.02 -5.85
N ASN A 183 -5.50 -0.51 -6.19
CA ASN A 183 -6.23 -1.53 -5.44
C ASN A 183 -7.23 -2.24 -6.37
N GLY A 184 -7.91 -3.27 -5.87
CA GLY A 184 -8.89 -4.02 -6.66
C GLY A 184 -9.99 -3.14 -7.29
N PRO A 185 -10.68 -2.26 -6.54
CA PRO A 185 -11.69 -1.36 -7.09
C PRO A 185 -11.18 -0.42 -8.19
N LEU A 186 -9.97 0.10 -8.07
CA LEU A 186 -9.38 0.98 -9.08
C LEU A 186 -8.96 0.20 -10.34
N ALA A 187 -8.29 -0.92 -10.18
CA ALA A 187 -7.77 -1.71 -11.28
C ALA A 187 -8.83 -2.61 -11.94
N GLY A 188 -9.83 -3.06 -11.16
CA GLY A 188 -10.90 -3.94 -11.61
C GLY A 188 -10.65 -5.44 -11.39
N SER A 189 -9.39 -5.89 -11.28
CA SER A 189 -9.03 -7.26 -10.88
C SER A 189 -7.61 -7.31 -10.31
N HIS A 190 -7.20 -8.45 -9.71
CA HIS A 190 -5.84 -8.66 -9.21
C HIS A 190 -4.81 -8.70 -10.35
N GLU A 191 -5.13 -9.32 -11.49
CA GLU A 191 -4.28 -9.35 -12.68
C GLU A 191 -4.04 -7.94 -13.20
N LYS A 192 -5.09 -7.12 -13.26
CA LYS A 192 -4.96 -5.72 -13.67
C LYS A 192 -4.19 -4.87 -12.66
N MET A 193 -4.25 -5.19 -11.35
CA MET A 193 -3.35 -4.56 -10.37
C MET A 193 -1.88 -4.81 -10.74
N ILE A 194 -1.50 -6.06 -11.08
CA ILE A 194 -0.14 -6.39 -11.53
C ILE A 194 0.23 -5.64 -12.82
N GLU A 195 -0.69 -5.53 -13.79
CA GLU A 195 -0.45 -4.76 -15.02
C GLU A 195 -0.18 -3.28 -14.71
N VAL A 196 -0.97 -2.67 -13.83
CA VAL A 196 -0.80 -1.29 -13.37
C VAL A 196 0.54 -1.11 -12.64
N MET A 197 0.90 -2.03 -11.75
CA MET A 197 2.20 -2.00 -11.06
C MET A 197 3.37 -2.05 -12.05
N ASN A 198 3.32 -2.95 -13.05
CA ASN A 198 4.33 -3.05 -14.10
C ASN A 198 4.42 -1.77 -14.95
N LEU A 199 3.27 -1.19 -15.32
CA LEU A 199 3.21 0.07 -16.05
C LEU A 199 3.90 1.20 -15.28
N LEU A 200 3.58 1.35 -14.00
CA LEU A 200 4.11 2.41 -13.15
C LEU A 200 5.61 2.21 -12.84
N ILE A 201 6.07 0.99 -12.64
CA ILE A 201 7.50 0.67 -12.52
C ILE A 201 8.25 1.08 -13.78
N LYS A 202 7.72 0.75 -14.98
CA LYS A 202 8.31 1.16 -16.25
C LYS A 202 8.35 2.68 -16.39
N GLN A 203 7.29 3.38 -15.99
CA GLN A 203 7.22 4.84 -15.99
C GLN A 203 8.26 5.47 -15.05
N GLU A 204 8.44 4.94 -13.84
CA GLU A 204 9.44 5.45 -12.90
C GLU A 204 10.87 5.14 -13.34
N ASN A 205 11.11 3.99 -13.98
CA ASN A 205 12.41 3.68 -14.60
C ASN A 205 12.81 4.64 -15.71
N SER A 206 11.85 5.14 -16.49
CA SER A 206 12.14 6.08 -17.60
C SER A 206 12.46 7.51 -17.15
N LYS A 207 12.27 7.82 -15.86
CA LYS A 207 12.54 9.13 -15.23
C LYS A 207 13.91 9.19 -14.53
N LYS A 208 14.57 8.04 -14.34
CA LYS A 208 15.93 7.93 -13.80
C LYS A 208 16.96 7.92 -14.92
#